data_58d73e7ddeee03fb3efdb85c204af30a
#
_entry.id   58d73e7ddeee03fb3efdb85c204af30a
#
_cell.length_a   1.000
_cell.length_b   1.000
_cell.length_c   1.000
_cell.angle_alpha   90.00
_cell.angle_beta   90.00
_cell.angle_gamma   90.00
#
_symmetry.space_group_name_H-M   'P 1'
#
loop_
_entity.id
_entity.type
_entity.pdbx_description
1 polymer ?
#
loop_
_entity_poly.entity_id
_entity_poly.type
_entity_poly.pdbx_seq_one_letter_code
_entity_poly.pdbx_strand_id
1 'polypeptide(L)'
;MTVRGLRRIIVSVADRERALALYRDALGLTEKYGAGEMVALAVPGSGVELLLHERPPTPGLAGVAVSFLVSDVDAATAAAVEAGAQVVDAPADQPWGERQSVLTDPDGHVLCLVTPAA
;
A
#
# COMPACT_ATOMS: atom_id res chain seq x y z
N MET A 1 0.02 -16.77 -25.43
CA MET A 1 -0.61 -16.63 -24.10
C MET A 1 -0.56 -15.18 -23.69
N THR A 2 -1.65 -14.69 -23.12
CA THR A 2 -1.78 -13.28 -22.76
C THR A 2 -2.09 -13.14 -21.27
N VAL A 3 -1.69 -12.01 -20.70
CA VAL A 3 -2.09 -11.64 -19.34
C VAL A 3 -3.59 -11.45 -19.32
N ARG A 4 -4.26 -12.02 -18.31
CA ARG A 4 -5.73 -11.96 -18.17
C ARG A 4 -6.15 -11.09 -16.97
N GLY A 5 -5.21 -10.57 -16.24
CA GLY A 5 -5.49 -9.71 -15.10
C GLY A 5 -4.32 -9.65 -14.14
N LEU A 6 -4.51 -8.88 -13.09
CA LEU A 6 -3.59 -8.81 -11.97
C LEU A 6 -4.17 -9.64 -10.82
N ARG A 7 -3.47 -10.69 -10.39
CA ARG A 7 -3.97 -11.59 -9.33
C ARG A 7 -3.66 -11.05 -7.94
N ARG A 8 -2.38 -10.76 -7.69
CA ARG A 8 -1.96 -10.27 -6.39
C ARG A 8 -0.64 -9.50 -6.50
N ILE A 9 -0.42 -8.70 -5.48
CA ILE A 9 0.85 -8.02 -5.25
C ILE A 9 1.42 -8.61 -3.97
N ILE A 10 2.67 -9.08 -4.03
CA ILE A 10 3.33 -9.71 -2.88
C ILE A 10 4.31 -8.69 -2.30
N VAL A 11 4.17 -8.43 -1.00
CA VAL A 11 5.02 -7.50 -0.28
C VAL A 11 5.71 -8.27 0.84
N SER A 12 7.03 -8.29 0.80
CA SER A 12 7.83 -8.91 1.86
C SER A 12 7.96 -7.92 3.00
N VAL A 13 7.64 -8.36 4.22
CA VAL A 13 7.64 -7.52 5.41
C VAL A 13 8.42 -8.21 6.53
N ALA A 14 9.14 -7.43 7.32
CA ALA A 14 9.92 -7.98 8.42
C ALA A 14 9.02 -8.39 9.60
N ASP A 15 7.90 -7.69 9.80
CA ASP A 15 7.00 -7.88 10.93
C ASP A 15 5.56 -7.77 10.44
N ARG A 16 4.84 -8.90 10.47
CA ARG A 16 3.46 -8.96 9.97
C ARG A 16 2.52 -8.02 10.71
N GLU A 17 2.61 -7.98 12.04
CA GLU A 17 1.71 -7.12 12.83
C GLU A 17 1.94 -5.64 12.54
N ARG A 18 3.19 -5.23 12.37
CA ARG A 18 3.54 -3.87 12.00
C ARG A 18 3.02 -3.52 10.60
N ALA A 19 3.13 -4.45 9.66
CA ALA A 19 2.59 -4.25 8.31
C ALA A 19 1.07 -4.18 8.32
N LEU A 20 0.38 -5.00 9.12
CA LEU A 20 -1.06 -4.98 9.24
C LEU A 20 -1.58 -3.68 9.86
N ALA A 21 -0.82 -3.07 10.77
CA ALA A 21 -1.19 -1.77 11.33
C ALA A 21 -1.29 -0.70 10.23
N LEU A 22 -0.45 -0.77 9.23
CA LEU A 22 -0.50 0.14 8.08
C LEU A 22 -1.56 -0.29 7.06
N TYR A 23 -1.40 -1.49 6.49
CA TYR A 23 -2.21 -1.87 5.31
C TYR A 23 -3.65 -2.20 5.68
N ARG A 24 -3.89 -2.90 6.76
CA ARG A 24 -5.24 -3.25 7.20
C ARG A 24 -5.88 -2.12 8.00
N ASP A 25 -5.21 -1.67 9.06
CA ASP A 25 -5.84 -0.77 10.04
C ASP A 25 -5.86 0.68 9.57
N ALA A 26 -4.75 1.22 9.08
CA ALA A 26 -4.69 2.61 8.62
C ALA A 26 -5.27 2.78 7.22
N LEU A 27 -4.94 1.88 6.27
CA LEU A 27 -5.37 1.99 4.88
C LEU A 27 -6.67 1.25 4.58
N GLY A 28 -7.17 0.44 5.50
CA GLY A 28 -8.50 -0.14 5.39
C GLY A 28 -8.64 -1.37 4.50
N LEU A 29 -7.56 -2.06 4.17
CA LEU A 29 -7.66 -3.32 3.45
C LEU A 29 -8.24 -4.38 4.38
N THR A 30 -9.00 -5.32 3.82
CA THR A 30 -9.71 -6.35 4.58
C THR A 30 -8.94 -7.66 4.55
N GLU A 31 -8.69 -8.23 5.71
CA GLU A 31 -8.04 -9.53 5.80
C GLU A 31 -8.94 -10.62 5.22
N LYS A 32 -8.40 -11.44 4.32
CA LYS A 32 -9.13 -12.54 3.68
C LYS A 32 -8.77 -13.88 4.31
N TYR A 33 -7.49 -14.20 4.35
CA TYR A 33 -7.01 -15.45 4.93
C TYR A 33 -5.55 -15.30 5.33
N GLY A 34 -5.12 -16.16 6.23
CA GLY A 34 -3.72 -16.27 6.63
C GLY A 34 -3.28 -17.71 6.59
N ALA A 35 -2.01 -17.94 6.30
CA ALA A 35 -1.40 -19.26 6.29
C ALA A 35 0.08 -19.13 6.63
N GLY A 36 0.46 -19.58 7.81
CA GLY A 36 1.86 -19.50 8.27
C GLY A 36 2.36 -18.06 8.32
N GLU A 37 3.36 -17.75 7.52
CA GLU A 37 4.01 -16.44 7.49
C GLU A 37 3.30 -15.44 6.55
N MET A 38 2.19 -15.86 5.93
CA MET A 38 1.49 -15.06 4.94
C MET A 38 0.11 -14.64 5.42
N VAL A 39 -0.30 -13.45 5.04
CA VAL A 39 -1.68 -12.97 5.20
C VAL A 39 -2.10 -12.23 3.93
N ALA A 40 -3.26 -12.61 3.39
CA ALA A 40 -3.80 -11.98 2.19
C ALA A 40 -4.85 -10.96 2.59
N LEU A 41 -4.73 -9.76 2.00
CA LEU A 41 -5.67 -8.67 2.19
C LEU A 41 -6.41 -8.42 0.87
N ALA A 42 -7.72 -8.20 0.97
CA ALA A 42 -8.52 -7.82 -0.19
C ALA A 42 -8.34 -6.33 -0.46
N VAL A 43 -8.10 -5.99 -1.74
CA VAL A 43 -8.13 -4.60 -2.19
C VAL A 43 -9.56 -4.30 -2.62
N PRO A 44 -10.26 -3.36 -1.95
CA PRO A 44 -11.67 -3.09 -2.27
C PRO A 44 -11.87 -2.70 -3.73
N GLY A 45 -12.97 -3.14 -4.30
CA GLY A 45 -13.35 -2.80 -5.67
C GLY A 45 -12.57 -3.52 -6.76
N SER A 46 -11.76 -4.52 -6.40
CA SER A 46 -10.96 -5.26 -7.37
C SER A 46 -10.88 -6.73 -6.97
N GLY A 47 -10.41 -7.57 -7.89
CA GLY A 47 -10.09 -8.96 -7.61
C GLY A 47 -8.64 -9.18 -7.17
N VAL A 48 -7.91 -8.10 -6.92
CA VAL A 48 -6.49 -8.15 -6.56
C VAL A 48 -6.33 -8.33 -5.06
N GLU A 49 -5.36 -9.18 -4.66
CA GLU A 49 -4.96 -9.33 -3.27
C GLU A 49 -3.65 -8.62 -3.04
N LEU A 50 -3.49 -8.04 -1.85
CA LEU A 50 -2.19 -7.66 -1.33
C LEU A 50 -1.77 -8.76 -0.36
N LEU A 51 -0.71 -9.50 -0.70
CA LEU A 51 -0.22 -10.61 0.12
C LEU A 51 1.00 -10.13 0.90
N LEU A 52 0.87 -10.09 2.22
CA LEU A 52 1.99 -9.79 3.10
C LEU A 52 2.69 -11.09 3.44
N HIS A 53 3.99 -11.18 3.14
CA HIS A 53 4.79 -12.35 3.43
C HIS A 53 5.88 -11.97 4.41
N GLU A 54 5.80 -12.49 5.64
CA GLU A 54 6.78 -12.19 6.69
C GLU A 54 8.08 -12.91 6.38
N ARG A 55 9.06 -12.14 5.94
CA ARG A 55 10.41 -12.60 5.59
C ARG A 55 11.30 -11.35 5.43
N PRO A 56 12.63 -11.52 5.40
CA PRO A 56 13.52 -10.36 5.21
C PRO A 56 13.16 -9.58 3.94
N PRO A 57 12.82 -8.29 4.06
CA PRO A 57 12.44 -7.50 2.90
C PRO A 57 13.66 -6.94 2.17
N THR A 58 13.51 -6.75 0.86
CA THR A 58 14.51 -6.05 0.05
C THR A 58 13.79 -4.99 -0.75
N PRO A 59 13.63 -3.77 -0.20
CA PRO A 59 12.89 -2.72 -0.89
C PRO A 59 13.66 -2.20 -2.08
N GLY A 60 12.91 -1.87 -3.15
CA GLY A 60 13.48 -1.20 -4.31
C GLY A 60 13.47 0.31 -4.12
N LEU A 61 14.20 1.00 -5.01
CA LEU A 61 14.26 2.46 -5.01
C LEU A 61 13.27 3.02 -6.04
N ALA A 62 11.98 2.76 -5.81
CA ALA A 62 10.88 3.24 -6.67
C ALA A 62 10.90 2.70 -8.11
N GLY A 63 11.53 1.54 -8.34
CA GLY A 63 11.41 0.85 -9.63
C GLY A 63 9.99 0.40 -9.89
N VAL A 64 9.29 -0.03 -8.84
CA VAL A 64 7.86 -0.36 -8.86
C VAL A 64 7.24 0.20 -7.59
N ALA A 65 6.09 0.84 -7.72
CA ALA A 65 5.35 1.36 -6.59
C ALA A 65 3.87 1.01 -6.73
N VAL A 66 3.22 0.70 -5.61
CA VAL A 66 1.78 0.47 -5.58
C VAL A 66 1.09 1.81 -5.35
N SER A 67 0.12 2.14 -6.19
CA SER A 67 -0.67 3.35 -6.02
C SER A 67 -2.09 2.95 -5.60
N PHE A 68 -2.47 3.36 -4.39
CA PHE A 68 -3.80 3.08 -3.85
C PHE A 68 -4.72 4.27 -4.07
N LEU A 69 -5.93 3.99 -4.54
CA LEU A 69 -6.98 5.00 -4.64
C LEU A 69 -7.62 5.17 -3.25
N VAL A 70 -7.61 6.39 -2.76
CA VAL A 70 -8.23 6.74 -1.47
C VAL A 70 -9.19 7.90 -1.66
N SER A 71 -10.13 8.08 -0.73
CA SER A 71 -11.09 9.17 -0.82
C SER A 71 -10.51 10.52 -0.36
N ASP A 72 -9.53 10.49 0.53
CA ASP A 72 -8.92 11.70 1.11
C ASP A 72 -7.43 11.44 1.31
N VAL A 73 -6.61 12.01 0.44
CA VAL A 73 -5.16 11.78 0.46
C VAL A 73 -4.52 12.32 1.73
N ASP A 74 -4.94 13.50 2.19
CA ASP A 74 -4.37 14.11 3.39
C ASP A 74 -4.66 13.27 4.64
N ALA A 75 -5.90 12.84 4.81
CA ALA A 75 -6.31 12.02 5.94
C ALA A 75 -5.65 10.64 5.90
N ALA A 76 -5.61 10.00 4.74
CA ALA A 76 -4.98 8.69 4.57
C ALA A 76 -3.47 8.76 4.84
N THR A 77 -2.83 9.83 4.38
CA THR A 77 -1.39 10.06 4.63
C THR A 77 -1.13 10.20 6.13
N ALA A 78 -1.93 11.00 6.83
CA ALA A 78 -1.77 11.18 8.28
C ALA A 78 -1.94 9.86 9.03
N ALA A 79 -2.96 9.07 8.68
CA ALA A 79 -3.20 7.77 9.30
C ALA A 79 -2.04 6.80 9.03
N ALA A 80 -1.51 6.80 7.81
CA ALA A 80 -0.39 5.96 7.44
C ALA A 80 0.88 6.32 8.23
N VAL A 81 1.15 7.61 8.42
CA VAL A 81 2.30 8.08 9.19
C VAL A 81 2.18 7.62 10.65
N GLU A 82 1.01 7.73 11.24
CA GLU A 82 0.77 7.22 12.61
C GLU A 82 1.03 5.72 12.72
N ALA A 83 0.79 4.97 11.63
CA ALA A 83 1.01 3.53 11.59
C ALA A 83 2.44 3.14 11.16
N GLY A 84 3.35 4.10 11.05
CA GLY A 84 4.77 3.84 10.81
C GLY A 84 5.29 4.16 9.42
N ALA A 85 4.47 4.69 8.53
CA ALA A 85 4.93 5.10 7.21
C ALA A 85 5.72 6.42 7.31
N GLN A 86 6.58 6.64 6.33
CA GLN A 86 7.33 7.89 6.21
C GLN A 86 6.95 8.59 4.92
N VAL A 87 6.85 9.93 4.98
CA VAL A 87 6.48 10.72 3.82
C VAL A 87 7.72 10.98 2.97
N VAL A 88 7.63 10.64 1.68
CA VAL A 88 8.63 11.00 0.68
C VAL A 88 8.23 12.30 0.01
N ASP A 89 6.98 12.36 -0.48
CA ASP A 89 6.38 13.57 -1.04
C ASP A 89 5.05 13.82 -0.34
N ALA A 90 4.92 15.00 0.26
CA ALA A 90 3.70 15.40 0.97
C ALA A 90 2.51 15.50 -0.01
N PRO A 91 1.25 15.37 0.48
CA PRO A 91 0.09 15.52 -0.38
C PRO A 91 0.12 16.82 -1.17
N ALA A 92 -0.05 16.71 -2.48
CA ALA A 92 -0.07 17.85 -3.39
C ALA A 92 -0.87 17.52 -4.65
N ASP A 93 -1.47 18.54 -5.23
CA ASP A 93 -2.14 18.40 -6.51
C ASP A 93 -1.08 18.30 -7.61
N GLN A 94 -1.29 17.34 -8.52
CA GLN A 94 -0.32 17.02 -9.55
C GLN A 94 -0.78 17.57 -10.90
N PRO A 95 0.16 17.84 -11.83
CA PRO A 95 -0.20 18.39 -13.15
C PRO A 95 -1.14 17.51 -13.97
N TRP A 96 -1.17 16.20 -13.70
CA TRP A 96 -2.04 15.27 -14.45
C TRP A 96 -3.44 15.11 -13.85
N GLY A 97 -3.83 15.95 -12.89
CA GLY A 97 -5.21 16.00 -12.40
C GLY A 97 -5.52 15.08 -11.22
N GLU A 98 -4.51 14.67 -10.49
CA GLU A 98 -4.69 13.89 -9.26
C GLU A 98 -4.05 14.61 -8.08
N ARG A 99 -4.57 14.35 -6.88
CA ARG A 99 -3.86 14.70 -5.65
C ARG A 99 -3.15 13.45 -5.18
N GLN A 100 -1.88 13.57 -4.84
CA GLN A 100 -1.04 12.42 -4.53
C GLN A 100 -0.08 12.71 -3.39
N SER A 101 0.17 11.69 -2.58
CA SER A 101 1.34 11.62 -1.70
C SER A 101 2.15 10.37 -2.04
N VAL A 102 3.43 10.40 -1.72
CA VAL A 102 4.33 9.26 -1.85
C VAL A 102 4.91 8.95 -0.49
N LEU A 103 4.83 7.69 -0.09
CA LEU A 103 5.25 7.22 1.23
C LEU A 103 6.18 6.02 1.07
N THR A 104 6.90 5.72 2.14
CA THR A 104 7.48 4.39 2.32
C THR A 104 6.80 3.71 3.50
N ASP A 105 6.61 2.39 3.38
CA ASP A 105 6.11 1.60 4.50
C ASP A 105 7.23 1.35 5.52
N PRO A 106 6.94 0.72 6.69
CA PRO A 106 7.98 0.47 7.69
C PRO A 106 9.18 -0.33 7.19
N ASP A 107 9.02 -1.09 6.11
CA ASP A 107 10.11 -1.87 5.50
C ASP A 107 10.82 -1.13 4.36
N GLY A 108 10.39 0.09 4.03
CA GLY A 108 11.00 0.91 3.00
C GLY A 108 10.41 0.73 1.60
N HIS A 109 9.33 -0.04 1.46
CA HIS A 109 8.65 -0.16 0.17
C HIS A 109 7.90 1.12 -0.17
N VAL A 110 7.98 1.54 -1.43
CA VAL A 110 7.32 2.77 -1.88
C VAL A 110 5.86 2.50 -2.22
N LEU A 111 4.98 3.37 -1.76
CA LEU A 111 3.57 3.37 -2.12
C LEU A 111 3.08 4.80 -2.35
N CYS A 112 2.05 4.92 -3.16
CA CYS A 112 1.40 6.21 -3.42
C CYS A 112 -0.05 6.15 -2.95
N LEU A 113 -0.56 7.27 -2.48
CA LEU A 113 -1.98 7.46 -2.17
C LEU A 113 -2.50 8.53 -3.11
N VAL A 114 -3.56 8.21 -3.86
CA VAL A 114 -4.07 9.11 -4.89
C VAL A 114 -5.58 9.22 -4.84
N THR A 115 -6.07 10.39 -5.26
CA THR A 115 -7.48 10.60 -5.57
C THR A 115 -7.57 11.56 -6.76
N PRO A 116 -8.59 11.45 -7.63
CA PRO A 116 -8.78 12.43 -8.68
C PRO A 116 -8.92 13.81 -8.06
N ALA A 117 -8.25 14.82 -8.65
CA ALA A 117 -8.41 16.19 -8.23
C ALA A 117 -9.81 16.67 -8.62
N ALA A 118 -10.42 17.48 -7.76
CA ALA A 118 -11.77 18.01 -7.99
C ALA A 118 -11.80 18.99 -9.16
#